data_47b3b2276924e53dce0ab3cb58034f36
#
_entry.id   47b3b2276924e53dce0ab3cb58034f36
#
_cell.length_a   1.000
_cell.length_b   1.000
_cell.length_c   1.000
_cell.angle_alpha   90.00
_cell.angle_beta   90.00
_cell.angle_gamma   90.00
#
_symmetry.space_group_name_H-M   'P 1'
#
loop_
_entity.id
_entity.type
_entity.pdbx_description
1 polymer ?
#
loop_
_entity_poly.entity_id
_entity_poly.type
_entity_poly.pdbx_seq_one_letter_code
_entity_poly.pdbx_strand_id
1 'polypeptide(L)'
;MSHAVLLVEDDKSIATVITEALREDGFEVTACESIERRDVLLGHGRFDVMLTDVMLQDGDGLASIDAVRRAAPDMPVIVLSAQNTLDTAVRASDSDAFEYFPKPFDLDEFMQAVAQAVANRPSVEGVEEPEESALPLIGRSPAMQGVFRMITRVLRNDLTVLITGESGTGKELVAQALHNHSPRANHPFIALNMAAIPKDLIESELFGHEKGAFTGAGAARQGRFEQANGGTLFLDEIGDMPADTQTRLLRVLADGEFYRVGGTTPIKVDVRIIAATHQDLEKL
;
A
#
# COMPACT_ATOMS: atom_id res chain seq x y z
N MET A 1 24.35 -23.30 8.38
CA MET A 1 25.26 -22.11 8.49
C MET A 1 24.46 -21.11 9.27
N SER A 2 25.07 -20.50 10.30
CA SER A 2 24.41 -19.41 11.03
C SER A 2 24.37 -18.16 10.12
N HIS A 3 23.22 -17.49 10.08
CA HIS A 3 23.05 -16.25 9.31
C HIS A 3 23.37 -15.05 10.19
N ALA A 4 24.11 -14.07 9.64
CA ALA A 4 24.55 -12.89 10.34
C ALA A 4 23.54 -11.74 10.21
N VAL A 5 23.04 -11.24 11.34
CA VAL A 5 22.09 -10.14 11.46
C VAL A 5 22.76 -8.90 12.02
N LEU A 6 22.60 -7.74 11.36
CA LEU A 6 22.98 -6.45 11.91
C LEU A 6 21.74 -5.75 12.48
N LEU A 7 21.69 -5.52 13.79
CA LEU A 7 20.62 -4.82 14.48
C LEU A 7 21.08 -3.39 14.83
N VAL A 8 20.35 -2.38 14.36
CA VAL A 8 20.59 -0.96 14.65
C VAL A 8 19.40 -0.44 15.47
N GLU A 9 19.56 -0.33 16.78
CA GLU A 9 18.51 -0.01 17.74
C GLU A 9 19.12 0.68 18.96
N ASP A 10 18.67 1.89 19.28
CA ASP A 10 19.21 2.67 20.40
C ASP A 10 18.48 2.39 21.73
N ASP A 11 17.28 1.81 21.70
CA ASP A 11 16.61 1.30 22.91
C ASP A 11 17.19 -0.06 23.31
N LYS A 12 17.93 -0.07 24.43
CA LYS A 12 18.59 -1.27 24.95
C LYS A 12 17.63 -2.40 25.31
N SER A 13 16.41 -2.07 25.74
CA SER A 13 15.42 -3.07 26.12
C SER A 13 14.90 -3.79 24.88
N ILE A 14 14.59 -3.04 23.84
CA ILE A 14 14.13 -3.59 22.54
C ILE A 14 15.27 -4.37 21.88
N ALA A 15 16.47 -3.81 21.84
CA ALA A 15 17.66 -4.46 21.28
C ALA A 15 17.94 -5.81 21.96
N THR A 16 17.79 -5.89 23.31
CA THR A 16 17.99 -7.13 24.05
C THR A 16 16.97 -8.18 23.67
N VAL A 17 15.66 -7.83 23.66
CA VAL A 17 14.58 -8.78 23.35
C VAL A 17 14.74 -9.33 21.93
N ILE A 18 14.99 -8.46 20.94
CA ILE A 18 15.21 -8.88 19.55
C ILE A 18 16.44 -9.77 19.42
N THR A 19 17.55 -9.39 20.10
CA THR A 19 18.81 -10.14 20.04
C THR A 19 18.65 -11.54 20.64
N GLU A 20 17.96 -11.67 21.75
CA GLU A 20 17.71 -12.98 22.40
C GLU A 20 16.85 -13.87 21.51
N ALA A 21 15.72 -13.35 20.98
CA ALA A 21 14.85 -14.10 20.10
C ALA A 21 15.56 -14.61 18.84
N LEU A 22 16.35 -13.74 18.19
CA LEU A 22 17.10 -14.12 17.00
C LEU A 22 18.18 -15.17 17.29
N ARG A 23 18.83 -15.09 18.44
CA ARG A 23 19.85 -16.09 18.86
C ARG A 23 19.23 -17.44 19.18
N GLU A 24 18.04 -17.46 19.78
CA GLU A 24 17.29 -18.71 20.02
C GLU A 24 16.97 -19.44 18.71
N ASP A 25 16.70 -18.69 17.61
CA ASP A 25 16.48 -19.22 16.27
C ASP A 25 17.78 -19.48 15.47
N GLY A 26 18.94 -19.31 16.09
CA GLY A 26 20.24 -19.68 15.51
C GLY A 26 20.92 -18.61 14.67
N PHE A 27 20.46 -17.34 14.73
CA PHE A 27 21.12 -16.22 14.07
C PHE A 27 22.32 -15.70 14.86
N GLU A 28 23.36 -15.23 14.17
CA GLU A 28 24.46 -14.46 14.76
C GLU A 28 24.13 -12.97 14.74
N VAL A 29 23.84 -12.38 15.90
CA VAL A 29 23.40 -10.97 15.98
C VAL A 29 24.54 -10.07 16.44
N THR A 30 24.82 -9.05 15.60
CA THR A 30 25.67 -7.90 15.96
C THR A 30 24.74 -6.68 16.12
N ALA A 31 24.67 -6.15 17.34
CA ALA A 31 23.86 -4.97 17.66
C ALA A 31 24.71 -3.70 17.76
N CYS A 32 24.15 -2.56 17.32
CA CYS A 32 24.73 -1.22 17.50
C CYS A 32 23.61 -0.19 17.73
N GLU A 33 23.98 0.98 18.28
CA GLU A 33 23.05 1.99 18.77
C GLU A 33 22.95 3.23 17.83
N SER A 34 23.73 3.26 16.72
CA SER A 34 23.85 4.46 15.88
C SER A 34 24.16 4.16 14.43
N ILE A 35 23.84 5.13 13.56
CA ILE A 35 24.16 5.10 12.12
C ILE A 35 25.68 5.05 11.91
N GLU A 36 26.44 5.86 12.65
CA GLU A 36 27.91 5.88 12.55
C GLU A 36 28.50 4.50 12.85
N ARG A 37 28.04 3.84 13.92
CA ARG A 37 28.56 2.53 14.29
C ARG A 37 28.13 1.45 13.29
N ARG A 38 26.91 1.53 12.75
CA ARG A 38 26.43 0.67 11.66
C ARG A 38 27.36 0.75 10.45
N ASP A 39 27.72 1.97 10.00
CA ASP A 39 28.53 2.17 8.80
C ASP A 39 29.94 1.59 8.98
N VAL A 40 30.52 1.71 10.18
CA VAL A 40 31.78 1.05 10.52
C VAL A 40 31.66 -0.47 10.44
N LEU A 41 30.57 -1.06 10.97
CA LEU A 41 30.33 -2.51 10.94
C LEU A 41 30.16 -3.03 9.53
N LEU A 42 29.40 -2.33 8.68
CA LEU A 42 29.20 -2.67 7.27
C LEU A 42 30.52 -2.62 6.47
N GLY A 43 31.44 -1.75 6.84
CA GLY A 43 32.76 -1.68 6.21
C GLY A 43 33.72 -2.85 6.58
N HIS A 44 33.45 -3.57 7.65
CA HIS A 44 34.34 -4.62 8.18
C HIS A 44 33.72 -6.03 8.17
N GLY A 45 32.38 -6.15 8.01
CA GLY A 45 31.68 -7.41 8.07
C GLY A 45 30.69 -7.58 6.92
N ARG A 46 30.22 -8.83 6.73
CA ARG A 46 29.10 -9.14 5.86
C ARG A 46 27.94 -9.61 6.71
N PHE A 47 26.75 -9.08 6.40
CA PHE A 47 25.52 -9.44 7.06
C PHE A 47 24.52 -9.96 6.02
N ASP A 48 23.67 -10.90 6.44
CA ASP A 48 22.65 -11.50 5.60
C ASP A 48 21.35 -10.66 5.61
N VAL A 49 21.11 -9.90 6.68
CA VAL A 49 19.98 -8.99 6.83
C VAL A 49 20.34 -7.86 7.80
N MET A 50 19.79 -6.67 7.59
CA MET A 50 19.85 -5.56 8.53
C MET A 50 18.45 -5.24 9.08
N LEU A 51 18.39 -5.02 10.39
CA LEU A 51 17.23 -4.54 11.11
C LEU A 51 17.56 -3.14 11.61
N THR A 52 16.75 -2.12 11.31
CA THR A 52 17.04 -0.75 11.73
C THR A 52 15.83 -0.03 12.29
N ASP A 53 15.99 0.69 13.40
CA ASP A 53 15.00 1.67 13.81
C ASP A 53 15.03 2.88 12.85
N VAL A 54 13.86 3.52 12.68
CA VAL A 54 13.73 4.78 11.95
C VAL A 54 14.34 5.93 12.74
N MET A 55 14.04 6.01 14.05
CA MET A 55 14.51 7.09 14.91
C MET A 55 15.71 6.62 15.74
N LEU A 56 16.90 7.05 15.35
CA LEU A 56 18.15 6.82 16.06
C LEU A 56 18.66 8.12 16.67
N GLN A 57 19.51 8.04 17.71
CA GLN A 57 20.02 9.22 18.39
C GLN A 57 20.84 10.14 17.48
N ASP A 58 21.50 9.59 16.47
CA ASP A 58 22.35 10.30 15.52
C ASP A 58 21.71 10.57 14.16
N GLY A 59 20.40 10.23 13.97
CA GLY A 59 19.69 10.56 12.75
C GLY A 59 18.50 9.67 12.41
N ASP A 60 18.03 9.81 11.17
CA ASP A 60 16.94 9.01 10.60
C ASP A 60 17.52 7.76 9.92
N GLY A 61 17.27 6.60 10.53
CA GLY A 61 17.72 5.29 10.02
C GLY A 61 17.21 5.00 8.61
N LEU A 62 15.98 5.43 8.32
CA LEU A 62 15.33 5.24 7.02
C LEU A 62 15.98 6.10 5.93
N ALA A 63 16.20 7.39 6.18
CA ALA A 63 16.87 8.29 5.24
C ALA A 63 18.32 7.85 4.92
N SER A 64 18.93 7.04 5.77
CA SER A 64 20.29 6.52 5.60
C SER A 64 20.38 5.18 4.86
N ILE A 65 19.27 4.57 4.45
CA ILE A 65 19.24 3.26 3.76
C ILE A 65 19.98 3.30 2.43
N ASP A 66 19.95 4.40 1.68
CA ASP A 66 20.71 4.56 0.43
C ASP A 66 22.23 4.39 0.63
N ALA A 67 22.75 4.80 1.78
CA ALA A 67 24.17 4.57 2.12
C ALA A 67 24.44 3.09 2.38
N VAL A 68 23.50 2.40 3.04
CA VAL A 68 23.58 0.94 3.28
C VAL A 68 23.57 0.16 1.96
N ARG A 69 22.72 0.54 1.01
CA ARG A 69 22.62 -0.10 -0.30
C ARG A 69 23.88 0.06 -1.13
N ARG A 70 24.52 1.22 -1.06
CA ARG A 70 25.83 1.40 -1.73
C ARG A 70 26.91 0.50 -1.14
N ALA A 71 26.86 0.22 0.17
CA ALA A 71 27.80 -0.64 0.86
C ALA A 71 27.48 -2.13 0.72
N ALA A 72 26.19 -2.50 0.71
CA ALA A 72 25.68 -3.87 0.66
C ALA A 72 24.40 -3.96 -0.18
N PRO A 73 24.49 -3.96 -1.54
CA PRO A 73 23.34 -3.87 -2.43
C PRO A 73 22.33 -5.03 -2.29
N ASP A 74 22.83 -6.22 -2.00
CA ASP A 74 22.01 -7.45 -1.92
C ASP A 74 21.51 -7.76 -0.51
N MET A 75 21.77 -6.88 0.47
CA MET A 75 21.40 -7.10 1.86
C MET A 75 19.98 -6.56 2.10
N PRO A 76 19.00 -7.42 2.40
CA PRO A 76 17.65 -6.97 2.74
C PRO A 76 17.67 -6.15 4.03
N VAL A 77 16.83 -5.11 4.07
CA VAL A 77 16.66 -4.23 5.22
C VAL A 77 15.24 -4.34 5.74
N ILE A 78 15.08 -4.65 7.02
CA ILE A 78 13.79 -4.60 7.73
C ILE A 78 13.80 -3.36 8.61
N VAL A 79 12.76 -2.55 8.49
CA VAL A 79 12.62 -1.29 9.22
C VAL A 79 11.71 -1.47 10.42
N LEU A 80 12.18 -1.03 11.59
CA LEU A 80 11.43 -0.98 12.84
C LEU A 80 11.04 0.47 13.13
N SER A 81 9.82 0.74 13.59
CA SER A 81 9.42 2.12 13.86
C SER A 81 8.42 2.26 15.01
N ALA A 82 8.69 3.22 15.89
CA ALA A 82 7.72 3.70 16.85
C ALA A 82 6.72 4.71 16.24
N GLN A 83 7.01 5.24 15.05
CA GLN A 83 6.12 6.12 14.31
C GLN A 83 5.13 5.30 13.47
N ASN A 84 3.92 5.17 13.96
CA ASN A 84 2.86 4.37 13.35
C ASN A 84 2.02 5.23 12.41
N THR A 85 2.65 5.87 11.42
CA THR A 85 2.00 6.65 10.37
C THR A 85 2.14 5.93 9.03
N LEU A 86 1.17 6.14 8.15
CA LEU A 86 1.25 5.62 6.79
C LEU A 86 2.48 6.16 6.05
N ASP A 87 2.80 7.45 6.25
CA ASP A 87 3.97 8.09 5.63
C ASP A 87 5.27 7.35 5.96
N THR A 88 5.47 6.93 7.21
CA THR A 88 6.65 6.14 7.59
C THR A 88 6.67 4.78 6.90
N ALA A 89 5.52 4.12 6.79
CA ALA A 89 5.41 2.83 6.10
C ALA A 89 5.65 2.97 4.58
N VAL A 90 5.15 4.04 3.98
CA VAL A 90 5.38 4.37 2.55
C VAL A 90 6.85 4.69 2.31
N ARG A 91 7.46 5.57 3.12
CA ARG A 91 8.90 5.89 3.02
C ARG A 91 9.77 4.63 3.15
N ALA A 92 9.41 3.70 4.05
CA ALA A 92 10.10 2.41 4.16
C ALA A 92 9.95 1.57 2.89
N SER A 93 8.76 1.57 2.28
CA SER A 93 8.50 0.91 1.00
C SER A 93 9.28 1.56 -0.15
N ASP A 94 9.32 2.90 -0.21
CA ASP A 94 10.00 3.65 -1.26
C ASP A 94 11.53 3.50 -1.16
N SER A 95 12.07 3.35 0.06
CA SER A 95 13.47 3.03 0.28
C SER A 95 13.82 1.57 -0.04
N ASP A 96 12.91 0.80 -0.66
CA ASP A 96 13.05 -0.63 -0.98
C ASP A 96 13.31 -1.52 0.25
N ALA A 97 12.92 -1.11 1.45
CA ALA A 97 12.98 -1.99 2.59
C ALA A 97 12.24 -3.30 2.29
N PHE A 98 12.80 -4.41 2.74
CA PHE A 98 12.19 -5.73 2.55
C PHE A 98 10.85 -5.83 3.27
N GLU A 99 10.77 -5.29 4.50
CA GLU A 99 9.55 -5.27 5.29
C GLU A 99 9.62 -4.11 6.30
N TYR A 100 8.45 -3.68 6.81
CA TYR A 100 8.29 -2.64 7.80
C TYR A 100 7.50 -3.17 9.01
N PHE A 101 8.07 -2.99 10.22
CA PHE A 101 7.45 -3.42 11.48
C PHE A 101 7.22 -2.24 12.42
N PRO A 102 5.97 -1.82 12.61
CA PRO A 102 5.62 -0.81 13.60
C PRO A 102 5.69 -1.39 15.02
N LYS A 103 6.33 -0.68 15.93
CA LYS A 103 6.42 -1.05 17.36
C LYS A 103 5.13 -0.65 18.11
N PRO A 104 4.56 -1.52 18.98
CA PRO A 104 4.96 -2.90 19.27
C PRO A 104 4.51 -3.88 18.18
N PHE A 105 5.31 -4.88 17.86
CA PHE A 105 5.05 -5.91 16.88
C PHE A 105 4.97 -7.31 17.51
N ASP A 106 4.35 -8.23 16.80
CA ASP A 106 4.36 -9.65 17.15
C ASP A 106 5.71 -10.26 16.82
N LEU A 107 6.32 -10.91 17.82
CA LEU A 107 7.67 -11.45 17.70
C LEU A 107 7.74 -12.63 16.73
N ASP A 108 6.73 -13.49 16.71
CA ASP A 108 6.69 -14.66 15.82
C ASP A 108 6.58 -14.23 14.35
N GLU A 109 5.73 -13.22 14.07
CA GLU A 109 5.59 -12.64 12.75
C GLU A 109 6.88 -11.94 12.28
N PHE A 110 7.54 -11.22 13.21
CA PHE A 110 8.82 -10.58 12.95
C PHE A 110 9.92 -11.61 12.62
N MET A 111 10.01 -12.70 13.38
CA MET A 111 10.99 -13.76 13.15
C MET A 111 10.77 -14.46 11.80
N GLN A 112 9.52 -14.69 11.40
CA GLN A 112 9.19 -15.22 10.06
C GLN A 112 9.67 -14.28 8.95
N ALA A 113 9.48 -12.97 9.09
CA ALA A 113 9.93 -12.00 8.10
C ALA A 113 11.46 -11.95 8.00
N VAL A 114 12.19 -12.04 9.12
CA VAL A 114 13.66 -12.13 9.12
C VAL A 114 14.13 -13.39 8.38
N ALA A 115 13.51 -14.54 8.65
CA ALA A 115 13.83 -15.79 7.98
C ALA A 115 13.55 -15.71 6.46
N GLN A 116 12.44 -15.08 6.06
CA GLN A 116 12.11 -14.85 4.64
C GLN A 116 13.09 -13.89 3.98
N ALA A 117 13.49 -12.81 4.66
CA ALA A 117 14.46 -11.84 4.14
C ALA A 117 15.81 -12.50 3.82
N VAL A 118 16.25 -13.39 4.69
CA VAL A 118 17.49 -14.15 4.49
C VAL A 118 17.39 -15.18 3.36
N ALA A 119 16.20 -15.79 3.20
CA ALA A 119 15.96 -16.79 2.15
C ALA A 119 15.78 -16.16 0.74
N ASN A 120 15.20 -14.96 0.66
CA ASN A 120 14.86 -14.25 -0.58
C ASN A 120 15.78 -13.03 -0.75
N ARG A 121 16.92 -13.18 -1.44
CA ARG A 121 17.75 -12.02 -1.83
C ARG A 121 17.13 -11.30 -3.02
N PRO A 122 16.69 -10.03 -2.92
CA PRO A 122 16.09 -9.30 -4.03
C PRO A 122 17.13 -8.76 -5.00
N SER A 123 16.80 -8.73 -6.30
CA SER A 123 17.49 -7.97 -7.34
C SER A 123 16.77 -6.62 -7.56
N VAL A 124 17.55 -5.53 -7.65
CA VAL A 124 17.11 -4.13 -7.62
C VAL A 124 16.65 -3.61 -8.97
N GLU A 125 15.52 -2.90 -9.02
CA GLU A 125 15.25 -1.84 -10.00
C GLU A 125 14.52 -0.67 -9.31
N GLY A 126 15.03 0.55 -9.47
CA GLY A 126 14.64 1.73 -8.72
C GLY A 126 13.49 2.56 -9.28
N VAL A 127 12.86 3.39 -8.45
CA VAL A 127 11.83 4.39 -8.81
C VAL A 127 11.99 5.68 -7.99
N GLU A 128 11.68 6.82 -8.63
CA GLU A 128 11.82 8.21 -8.16
C GLU A 128 10.75 8.65 -7.15
N GLU A 129 11.06 9.67 -6.32
CA GLU A 129 10.24 10.17 -5.20
C GLU A 129 9.05 11.04 -5.64
N PRO A 130 7.88 10.98 -4.94
CA PRO A 130 6.82 11.98 -5.01
C PRO A 130 6.66 12.82 -3.72
N GLU A 131 6.25 14.09 -3.93
CA GLU A 131 6.06 15.13 -2.92
C GLU A 131 4.84 14.93 -1.99
N GLU A 132 4.93 15.54 -0.77
CA GLU A 132 3.95 15.49 0.32
C GLU A 132 2.61 16.17 -0.01
N SER A 133 1.49 15.48 0.11
CA SER A 133 0.25 15.98 0.74
C SER A 133 -0.84 14.91 0.85
N ALA A 134 -1.10 14.39 2.04
CA ALA A 134 -2.33 13.68 2.36
C ALA A 134 -2.58 13.69 3.87
N LEU A 135 -3.85 13.68 4.28
CA LEU A 135 -4.26 13.50 5.67
C LEU A 135 -3.66 12.18 6.19
N PRO A 136 -2.89 12.19 7.28
CA PRO A 136 -2.22 10.98 7.73
C PRO A 136 -3.23 9.97 8.25
N LEU A 137 -3.24 8.76 7.66
CA LEU A 137 -3.85 7.60 8.32
C LEU A 137 -3.03 7.29 9.57
N ILE A 138 -3.65 7.45 10.75
CA ILE A 138 -3.00 7.23 12.03
C ILE A 138 -3.67 6.06 12.74
N GLY A 139 -2.89 5.10 13.20
CA GLY A 139 -3.43 4.00 14.00
C GLY A 139 -2.34 3.19 14.70
N ARG A 140 -2.49 3.00 16.02
CA ARG A 140 -1.53 2.25 16.86
C ARG A 140 -1.97 0.83 17.17
N SER A 141 -3.16 0.42 16.73
CA SER A 141 -3.63 -0.93 16.97
C SER A 141 -2.96 -1.94 16.01
N PRO A 142 -2.72 -3.18 16.43
CA PRO A 142 -2.17 -4.22 15.56
C PRO A 142 -2.98 -4.41 14.26
N ALA A 143 -4.32 -4.26 14.33
CA ALA A 143 -5.19 -4.34 13.16
C ALA A 143 -4.89 -3.23 12.14
N MET A 144 -4.72 -1.96 12.57
CA MET A 144 -4.35 -0.86 11.68
C MET A 144 -2.96 -1.04 11.07
N GLN A 145 -2.05 -1.61 11.83
CA GLN A 145 -0.71 -1.92 11.34
C GLN A 145 -0.73 -3.00 10.25
N GLY A 146 -1.61 -3.99 10.38
CA GLY A 146 -1.90 -4.95 9.31
C GLY A 146 -2.42 -4.26 8.04
N VAL A 147 -3.30 -3.26 8.20
CA VAL A 147 -3.80 -2.44 7.07
C VAL A 147 -2.65 -1.67 6.41
N PHE A 148 -1.76 -1.03 7.17
CA PHE A 148 -0.62 -0.28 6.61
C PHE A 148 0.32 -1.18 5.81
N ARG A 149 0.67 -2.37 6.34
CA ARG A 149 1.47 -3.35 5.59
C ARG A 149 0.79 -3.82 4.31
N MET A 150 -0.54 -4.02 4.34
CA MET A 150 -1.28 -4.40 3.13
C MET A 150 -1.28 -3.26 2.10
N ILE A 151 -1.47 -2.00 2.54
CA ILE A 151 -1.40 -0.82 1.67
C ILE A 151 -0.03 -0.78 0.97
N THR A 152 1.08 -0.86 1.71
CA THR A 152 2.43 -0.79 1.12
C THR A 152 2.70 -1.88 0.09
N ARG A 153 2.18 -3.09 0.30
CA ARG A 153 2.32 -4.21 -0.66
C ARG A 153 1.60 -3.99 -1.99
N VAL A 154 0.49 -3.24 -1.99
CA VAL A 154 -0.32 -3.01 -3.20
C VAL A 154 -0.07 -1.66 -3.86
N LEU A 155 0.73 -0.77 -3.26
CA LEU A 155 1.03 0.56 -3.82
C LEU A 155 1.73 0.50 -5.16
N ARG A 156 2.68 -0.40 -5.32
CA ARG A 156 3.53 -0.54 -6.52
C ARG A 156 2.83 -1.22 -7.70
N ASN A 157 1.61 -1.73 -7.51
CA ASN A 157 0.87 -2.48 -8.53
C ASN A 157 -0.45 -1.78 -8.83
N ASP A 158 -0.87 -1.82 -10.10
CA ASP A 158 -2.18 -1.34 -10.56
C ASP A 158 -3.32 -2.35 -10.31
N LEU A 159 -3.18 -3.18 -9.28
CA LEU A 159 -4.20 -4.15 -8.93
C LEU A 159 -5.50 -3.46 -8.48
N THR A 160 -6.63 -4.06 -8.85
CA THR A 160 -7.92 -3.74 -8.25
C THR A 160 -7.90 -4.13 -6.78
N VAL A 161 -8.33 -3.21 -5.91
CA VAL A 161 -8.34 -3.42 -4.45
C VAL A 161 -9.77 -3.39 -3.94
N LEU A 162 -10.13 -4.38 -3.12
CA LEU A 162 -11.39 -4.39 -2.36
C LEU A 162 -11.10 -4.11 -0.88
N ILE A 163 -11.73 -3.07 -0.33
CA ILE A 163 -11.64 -2.67 1.07
C ILE A 163 -12.92 -3.09 1.78
N THR A 164 -12.82 -4.00 2.74
CA THR A 164 -13.96 -4.45 3.55
C THR A 164 -13.87 -3.90 4.97
N GLY A 165 -15.02 -3.57 5.56
CA GLY A 165 -15.09 -3.08 6.93
C GLY A 165 -16.43 -2.41 7.24
N GLU A 166 -16.75 -2.28 8.52
CA GLU A 166 -17.98 -1.64 8.98
C GLU A 166 -18.13 -0.20 8.48
N SER A 167 -19.35 0.33 8.49
CA SER A 167 -19.58 1.74 8.14
C SER A 167 -18.82 2.67 9.12
N GLY A 168 -18.22 3.74 8.60
CA GLY A 168 -17.48 4.70 9.41
C GLY A 168 -16.05 4.30 9.81
N THR A 169 -15.53 3.16 9.35
CA THR A 169 -14.15 2.71 9.70
C THR A 169 -13.04 3.41 8.91
N GLY A 170 -13.38 4.32 7.98
CA GLY A 170 -12.39 5.09 7.22
C GLY A 170 -11.97 4.43 5.89
N LYS A 171 -12.80 3.58 5.29
CA LYS A 171 -12.52 2.93 3.99
C LYS A 171 -12.14 3.92 2.89
N GLU A 172 -12.78 5.10 2.83
CA GLU A 172 -12.46 6.17 1.89
C GLU A 172 -11.06 6.74 2.13
N LEU A 173 -10.64 6.91 3.39
CA LEU A 173 -9.29 7.38 3.73
C LEU A 173 -8.23 6.38 3.26
N VAL A 174 -8.50 5.08 3.37
CA VAL A 174 -7.62 4.03 2.84
C VAL A 174 -7.53 4.10 1.31
N ALA A 175 -8.66 4.28 0.63
CA ALA A 175 -8.69 4.40 -0.84
C ALA A 175 -7.93 5.65 -1.32
N GLN A 176 -8.10 6.77 -0.61
CA GLN A 176 -7.40 8.01 -0.91
C GLN A 176 -5.88 7.88 -0.67
N ALA A 177 -5.49 7.20 0.41
CA ALA A 177 -4.09 6.90 0.70
C ALA A 177 -3.47 6.01 -0.38
N LEU A 178 -4.17 4.95 -0.83
CA LEU A 178 -3.75 4.10 -1.93
C LEU A 178 -3.54 4.87 -3.24
N HIS A 179 -4.38 5.89 -3.51
CA HIS A 179 -4.22 6.74 -4.69
C HIS A 179 -3.02 7.67 -4.54
N ASN A 180 -2.95 8.41 -3.42
CA ASN A 180 -1.96 9.47 -3.20
C ASN A 180 -0.51 8.96 -3.18
N HIS A 181 -0.32 7.70 -2.77
CA HIS A 181 1.00 7.05 -2.73
C HIS A 181 1.24 6.07 -3.91
N SER A 182 0.41 6.12 -4.95
CA SER A 182 0.55 5.29 -6.14
C SER A 182 1.22 6.07 -7.29
N PRO A 183 1.69 5.39 -8.35
CA PRO A 183 2.14 6.05 -9.58
C PRO A 183 1.09 6.97 -10.23
N ARG A 184 -0.18 6.86 -9.81
CA ARG A 184 -1.31 7.68 -10.30
C ARG A 184 -1.65 8.86 -9.39
N ALA A 185 -0.83 9.22 -8.40
CA ALA A 185 -1.08 10.27 -7.42
C ALA A 185 -1.41 11.65 -8.05
N ASN A 186 -0.74 11.98 -9.16
CA ASN A 186 -0.94 13.24 -9.89
C ASN A 186 -2.08 13.18 -10.94
N HIS A 187 -2.86 12.10 -10.97
CA HIS A 187 -3.98 11.88 -11.88
C HIS A 187 -5.33 11.98 -11.15
N PRO A 188 -6.46 12.01 -11.87
CA PRO A 188 -7.76 12.15 -11.22
C PRO A 188 -8.06 11.03 -10.20
N PHE A 189 -8.55 11.42 -9.02
CA PHE A 189 -9.22 10.53 -8.07
C PHE A 189 -10.71 10.84 -8.08
N ILE A 190 -11.51 9.91 -8.59
CA ILE A 190 -12.96 10.06 -8.68
C ILE A 190 -13.61 9.10 -7.71
N ALA A 191 -14.31 9.65 -6.70
CA ALA A 191 -15.07 8.86 -5.73
C ALA A 191 -16.56 8.83 -6.09
N LEU A 192 -17.18 7.67 -5.97
CA LEU A 192 -18.59 7.46 -6.19
C LEU A 192 -19.18 6.53 -5.13
N ASN A 193 -20.13 7.03 -4.35
CA ASN A 193 -20.86 6.21 -3.37
C ASN A 193 -22.14 5.68 -4.00
N MET A 194 -22.26 4.34 -4.14
CA MET A 194 -23.40 3.68 -4.77
C MET A 194 -24.68 3.85 -3.98
N ALA A 195 -24.61 3.85 -2.64
CA ALA A 195 -25.77 4.02 -1.78
C ALA A 195 -26.42 5.41 -1.88
N ALA A 196 -25.66 6.42 -2.31
CA ALA A 196 -26.13 7.80 -2.47
C ALA A 196 -26.84 8.05 -3.80
N ILE A 197 -26.83 7.09 -4.74
CA ILE A 197 -27.37 7.27 -6.09
C ILE A 197 -28.61 6.40 -6.28
N PRO A 198 -29.70 6.95 -6.85
CA PRO A 198 -30.83 6.11 -7.27
C PRO A 198 -30.39 4.99 -8.20
N LYS A 199 -30.84 3.76 -7.95
CA LYS A 199 -30.42 2.55 -8.69
C LYS A 199 -30.52 2.71 -10.21
N ASP A 200 -31.59 3.36 -10.69
CA ASP A 200 -31.83 3.61 -12.11
C ASP A 200 -30.82 4.58 -12.77
N LEU A 201 -30.08 5.36 -11.95
CA LEU A 201 -29.10 6.32 -12.44
C LEU A 201 -27.66 5.83 -12.32
N ILE A 202 -27.39 4.78 -11.54
CA ILE A 202 -26.03 4.27 -11.29
C ILE A 202 -25.29 3.97 -12.60
N GLU A 203 -25.97 3.28 -13.52
CA GLU A 203 -25.40 2.92 -14.82
C GLU A 203 -25.01 4.15 -15.64
N SER A 204 -25.90 5.16 -15.71
CA SER A 204 -25.65 6.42 -16.40
C SER A 204 -24.56 7.28 -15.74
N GLU A 205 -24.47 7.28 -14.40
CA GLU A 205 -23.39 7.98 -13.69
C GLU A 205 -22.04 7.31 -13.93
N LEU A 206 -21.96 5.98 -13.91
CA LEU A 206 -20.71 5.26 -14.14
C LEU A 206 -20.23 5.35 -15.59
N PHE A 207 -21.08 5.02 -16.54
CA PHE A 207 -20.70 4.84 -17.95
C PHE A 207 -21.07 6.02 -18.85
N GLY A 208 -21.81 7.01 -18.32
CA GLY A 208 -22.33 8.10 -19.12
C GLY A 208 -23.49 7.67 -20.02
N HIS A 209 -24.04 8.62 -20.74
CA HIS A 209 -25.14 8.36 -21.68
C HIS A 209 -25.05 9.22 -22.94
N GLU A 210 -25.60 8.70 -24.02
CA GLU A 210 -25.80 9.45 -25.26
C GLU A 210 -27.13 10.25 -25.18
N LYS A 211 -27.22 11.29 -26.01
CA LYS A 211 -28.45 12.07 -26.12
C LYS A 211 -29.62 11.17 -26.52
N GLY A 212 -30.71 11.21 -25.76
CA GLY A 212 -31.92 10.43 -26.03
C GLY A 212 -31.89 9.00 -25.52
N ALA A 213 -30.88 8.62 -24.74
CA ALA A 213 -30.75 7.25 -24.18
C ALA A 213 -31.91 6.86 -23.25
N PHE A 214 -32.52 7.84 -22.57
CA PHE A 214 -33.71 7.67 -21.72
C PHE A 214 -34.51 8.97 -21.63
N THR A 215 -35.73 8.92 -21.06
CA THR A 215 -36.58 10.11 -20.86
C THR A 215 -35.87 11.08 -19.89
N GLY A 216 -35.40 12.22 -20.41
CA GLY A 216 -34.60 13.19 -19.66
C GLY A 216 -33.15 13.33 -20.11
N ALA A 217 -32.65 12.46 -20.97
CA ALA A 217 -31.31 12.55 -21.55
C ALA A 217 -31.25 13.61 -22.68
N GLY A 218 -31.37 14.89 -22.32
CA GLY A 218 -31.38 16.01 -23.28
C GLY A 218 -30.05 16.27 -23.99
N ALA A 219 -28.93 15.85 -23.40
CA ALA A 219 -27.56 15.96 -23.92
C ALA A 219 -26.76 14.71 -23.60
N ALA A 220 -25.70 14.42 -24.34
CA ALA A 220 -24.74 13.39 -23.99
C ALA A 220 -23.94 13.83 -22.76
N ARG A 221 -23.62 12.88 -21.85
CA ARG A 221 -22.84 13.15 -20.64
C ARG A 221 -21.78 12.08 -20.43
N GLN A 222 -20.55 12.51 -20.09
CA GLN A 222 -19.47 11.62 -19.72
C GLN A 222 -19.75 10.96 -18.38
N GLY A 223 -19.41 9.66 -18.28
CA GLY A 223 -19.48 8.89 -17.06
C GLY A 223 -18.22 9.04 -16.18
N ARG A 224 -18.29 8.45 -14.97
CA ARG A 224 -17.17 8.48 -14.01
C ARG A 224 -15.95 7.75 -14.53
N PHE A 225 -16.11 6.68 -15.31
CA PHE A 225 -15.00 5.99 -15.95
C PHE A 225 -14.21 6.89 -16.90
N GLU A 226 -14.90 7.72 -17.71
CA GLU A 226 -14.23 8.66 -18.57
C GLU A 226 -13.52 9.76 -17.78
N GLN A 227 -14.13 10.26 -16.71
CA GLN A 227 -13.55 11.28 -15.83
C GLN A 227 -12.32 10.78 -15.08
N ALA A 228 -12.29 9.50 -14.73
CA ALA A 228 -11.18 8.85 -14.01
C ALA A 228 -10.07 8.34 -14.94
N ASN A 229 -10.17 8.55 -16.25
CA ASN A 229 -9.20 8.00 -17.21
C ASN A 229 -7.76 8.48 -16.91
N GLY A 230 -6.83 7.55 -16.86
CA GLY A 230 -5.44 7.76 -16.43
C GLY A 230 -5.25 7.73 -14.90
N GLY A 231 -6.34 7.80 -14.10
CA GLY A 231 -6.32 7.91 -12.65
C GLY A 231 -6.95 6.74 -11.92
N THR A 232 -7.68 7.05 -10.84
CA THR A 232 -8.30 6.06 -9.94
C THR A 232 -9.80 6.35 -9.80
N LEU A 233 -10.61 5.30 -9.91
CA LEU A 233 -12.04 5.32 -9.59
C LEU A 233 -12.28 4.56 -8.29
N PHE A 234 -12.77 5.27 -7.27
CA PHE A 234 -13.17 4.68 -6.01
C PHE A 234 -14.69 4.45 -5.99
N LEU A 235 -15.09 3.19 -5.82
CA LEU A 235 -16.49 2.75 -5.77
C LEU A 235 -16.83 2.36 -4.34
N ASP A 236 -17.46 3.28 -3.60
CA ASP A 236 -17.92 3.00 -2.25
C ASP A 236 -19.28 2.31 -2.26
N GLU A 237 -19.48 1.41 -1.31
CA GLU A 237 -20.67 0.54 -1.15
C GLU A 237 -21.00 -0.25 -2.43
N ILE A 238 -19.99 -0.94 -2.96
CA ILE A 238 -20.13 -1.71 -4.22
C ILE A 238 -21.17 -2.83 -4.12
N GLY A 239 -21.48 -3.33 -2.91
CA GLY A 239 -22.55 -4.31 -2.68
C GLY A 239 -23.96 -3.84 -3.06
N ASP A 240 -24.16 -2.53 -3.15
CA ASP A 240 -25.46 -1.95 -3.57
C ASP A 240 -25.59 -1.80 -5.10
N MET A 241 -24.57 -2.20 -5.87
CA MET A 241 -24.57 -2.11 -7.33
C MET A 241 -25.59 -3.07 -7.96
N PRO A 242 -26.48 -2.58 -8.87
CA PRO A 242 -27.40 -3.45 -9.60
C PRO A 242 -26.70 -4.51 -10.45
N ALA A 243 -27.29 -5.71 -10.58
CA ALA A 243 -26.68 -6.85 -11.29
C ALA A 243 -26.30 -6.54 -12.76
N ASP A 244 -27.13 -5.77 -13.46
CA ASP A 244 -26.84 -5.36 -14.84
C ASP A 244 -25.59 -4.48 -14.91
N THR A 245 -25.44 -3.57 -13.94
CA THR A 245 -24.25 -2.71 -13.81
C THR A 245 -22.99 -3.51 -13.45
N GLN A 246 -23.12 -4.53 -12.58
CA GLN A 246 -22.01 -5.43 -12.24
C GLN A 246 -21.48 -6.15 -13.49
N THR A 247 -22.37 -6.64 -14.35
CA THR A 247 -21.97 -7.30 -15.62
C THR A 247 -21.18 -6.36 -16.53
N ARG A 248 -21.55 -5.08 -16.59
CA ARG A 248 -20.82 -4.08 -17.35
C ARG A 248 -19.46 -3.74 -16.72
N LEU A 249 -19.41 -3.63 -15.39
CA LEU A 249 -18.17 -3.42 -14.66
C LEU A 249 -17.16 -4.54 -14.94
N LEU A 250 -17.59 -5.80 -14.95
CA LEU A 250 -16.73 -6.94 -15.28
C LEU A 250 -16.09 -6.81 -16.66
N ARG A 251 -16.82 -6.28 -17.66
CA ARG A 251 -16.25 -6.02 -19.00
C ARG A 251 -15.18 -4.94 -18.96
N VAL A 252 -15.41 -3.85 -18.22
CA VAL A 252 -14.39 -2.80 -18.08
C VAL A 252 -13.13 -3.33 -17.41
N LEU A 253 -13.29 -4.17 -16.37
CA LEU A 253 -12.16 -4.81 -15.70
C LEU A 253 -11.38 -5.78 -16.61
N ALA A 254 -12.07 -6.47 -17.51
CA ALA A 254 -11.46 -7.46 -18.40
C ALA A 254 -10.82 -6.82 -19.64
N ASP A 255 -11.54 -5.89 -20.28
CA ASP A 255 -11.22 -5.41 -21.62
C ASP A 255 -10.70 -3.95 -21.64
N GLY A 256 -10.84 -3.20 -20.53
CA GLY A 256 -10.51 -1.77 -20.45
C GLY A 256 -11.40 -0.88 -21.32
N GLU A 257 -12.60 -1.39 -21.73
CA GLU A 257 -13.52 -0.65 -22.57
C GLU A 257 -14.99 -0.85 -22.18
N PHE A 258 -15.82 0.13 -22.50
CA PHE A 258 -17.25 0.12 -22.27
C PHE A 258 -18.02 0.94 -23.30
N TYR A 259 -19.35 0.90 -23.23
CA TYR A 259 -20.25 1.70 -24.05
C TYR A 259 -21.09 2.63 -23.15
N ARG A 260 -21.30 3.87 -23.58
CA ARG A 260 -22.30 4.73 -22.92
C ARG A 260 -23.70 4.12 -23.01
N VAL A 261 -24.56 4.49 -22.09
CA VAL A 261 -25.97 4.09 -22.16
C VAL A 261 -26.58 4.65 -23.47
N GLY A 262 -27.18 3.78 -24.28
CA GLY A 262 -27.71 4.14 -25.62
C GLY A 262 -26.63 4.34 -26.69
N GLY A 263 -25.36 4.14 -26.39
CA GLY A 263 -24.26 4.26 -27.35
C GLY A 263 -23.81 2.94 -27.95
N THR A 264 -23.21 3.00 -29.14
CA THR A 264 -22.66 1.83 -29.87
C THR A 264 -21.15 1.94 -30.11
N THR A 265 -20.54 3.05 -29.73
CA THR A 265 -19.10 3.28 -29.87
C THR A 265 -18.38 2.85 -28.60
N PRO A 266 -17.38 1.94 -28.68
CA PRO A 266 -16.59 1.56 -27.52
C PRO A 266 -15.67 2.70 -27.06
N ILE A 267 -15.58 2.89 -25.76
CA ILE A 267 -14.70 3.88 -25.12
C ILE A 267 -13.64 3.12 -24.33
N LYS A 268 -12.38 3.33 -24.67
CA LYS A 268 -11.25 2.76 -23.96
C LYS A 268 -10.83 3.68 -22.83
N VAL A 269 -10.54 3.08 -21.66
CA VAL A 269 -10.05 3.79 -20.47
C VAL A 269 -8.97 2.98 -19.79
N ASP A 270 -8.06 3.69 -19.18
CA ASP A 270 -7.04 3.15 -18.27
C ASP A 270 -7.35 3.69 -16.87
N VAL A 271 -8.02 2.90 -16.04
CA VAL A 271 -8.50 3.32 -14.72
C VAL A 271 -8.17 2.25 -13.70
N ARG A 272 -7.44 2.64 -12.64
CA ARG A 272 -7.30 1.81 -11.46
C ARG A 272 -8.60 1.82 -10.67
N ILE A 273 -9.11 0.65 -10.30
CA ILE A 273 -10.35 0.53 -9.52
C ILE A 273 -10.02 0.18 -8.08
N ILE A 274 -10.58 0.94 -7.14
CA ILE A 274 -10.63 0.64 -5.71
C ILE A 274 -12.09 0.56 -5.33
N ALA A 275 -12.52 -0.54 -4.73
CA ALA A 275 -13.90 -0.75 -4.28
C ALA A 275 -13.95 -0.86 -2.76
N ALA A 276 -15.06 -0.42 -2.15
CA ALA A 276 -15.29 -0.60 -0.72
C ALA A 276 -16.72 -1.10 -0.46
N THR A 277 -16.87 -1.87 0.62
CA THR A 277 -18.18 -2.32 1.10
C THR A 277 -18.15 -2.63 2.60
N HIS A 278 -19.30 -2.47 3.25
CA HIS A 278 -19.54 -2.98 4.59
C HIS A 278 -20.18 -4.38 4.59
N GLN A 279 -20.61 -4.87 3.42
CA GLN A 279 -21.33 -6.14 3.28
C GLN A 279 -20.34 -7.31 3.17
N ASP A 280 -20.75 -8.47 3.68
CA ASP A 280 -20.04 -9.73 3.52
C ASP A 280 -20.42 -10.33 2.14
N LEU A 281 -19.56 -10.09 1.14
CA LEU A 281 -19.84 -10.50 -0.25
C LEU A 281 -19.88 -12.02 -0.44
N GLU A 282 -19.32 -12.82 0.50
CA GLU A 282 -19.40 -14.28 0.44
C GLU A 282 -20.79 -14.82 0.82
N LYS A 283 -21.62 -13.98 1.47
CA LYS A 283 -22.98 -14.33 1.89
C LYS A 283 -24.07 -13.78 0.97
N LEU A 284 -23.71 -13.01 -0.03
CA LEU A 284 -24.61 -12.48 -1.04
C LEU A 284 -24.75 -13.44 -2.23
#